data_72617381d2bc5c03e0435aa019c2a514
#
_entry.id   72617381d2bc5c03e0435aa019c2a514
#
_cell.length_a   1.000
_cell.length_b   1.000
_cell.length_c   1.000
_cell.angle_alpha   90.00
_cell.angle_beta   90.00
_cell.angle_gamma   90.00
#
_symmetry.space_group_name_H-M   'P 1'
#
loop_
_entity.id
_entity.type
_entity.pdbx_description
1 polymer ?
#
loop_
_entity_poly.entity_id
_entity_poly.type
_entity_poly.pdbx_seq_one_letter_code
_entity_poly.pdbx_strand_id
1 'polypeptide(L)'
;LIEMIPHNYLNLSVDIISYAQQVMSKRLSPSIYISLTDHINFLLERSTKGELFENPLFNEIKSFYPSEYLVGEKALELIESEAGIKLPQDEAASIALHFVIAEYNMGMSDTVNATTMIRECISIVEKELGIKLDELGLHYSRFITHLKFFAQRMFAGELLDNQDQEFLDMIVNKYPKEYDISEKISQFVQSKYGYDIPKEEKVYLAVYIKRIQPHIEI
;
A
#
# COMPACT_ATOMS: atom_id res chain seq x y z
N LEU A 1 19.79 0.63 -21.40
CA LEU A 1 19.80 1.04 -19.99
C LEU A 1 20.64 0.10 -19.12
N ILE A 2 20.44 -1.22 -19.20
CA ILE A 2 21.17 -2.20 -18.35
C ILE A 2 22.69 -2.22 -18.64
N GLU A 3 23.13 -1.95 -19.85
CA GLU A 3 24.55 -1.92 -20.24
C GLU A 3 25.36 -0.78 -19.58
N MET A 4 24.71 0.20 -18.96
CA MET A 4 25.37 1.33 -18.30
C MET A 4 25.41 1.20 -16.76
N ILE A 5 24.76 0.17 -16.19
CA ILE A 5 24.71 -0.03 -14.75
C ILE A 5 25.91 -0.89 -14.33
N PRO A 6 26.69 -0.47 -13.30
CA PRO A 6 27.77 -1.29 -12.77
C PRO A 6 27.29 -2.67 -12.33
N HIS A 7 28.03 -3.72 -12.67
CA HIS A 7 27.65 -5.12 -12.38
C HIS A 7 27.37 -5.40 -10.89
N ASN A 8 28.07 -4.71 -10.00
CA ASN A 8 27.85 -4.82 -8.55
C ASN A 8 26.45 -4.37 -8.11
N TYR A 9 25.87 -3.34 -8.75
CA TYR A 9 24.49 -2.87 -8.42
C TYR A 9 23.41 -3.81 -8.94
N LEU A 10 23.68 -4.48 -10.04
CA LEU A 10 22.80 -5.54 -10.54
C LEU A 10 22.75 -6.71 -9.55
N ASN A 11 23.91 -7.18 -9.07
CA ASN A 11 24.00 -8.26 -8.10
C ASN A 11 23.31 -7.86 -6.78
N LEU A 12 23.55 -6.65 -6.30
CA LEU A 12 22.89 -6.11 -5.09
C LEU A 12 21.37 -6.13 -5.22
N SER A 13 20.82 -5.73 -6.36
CA SER A 13 19.38 -5.79 -6.62
C SER A 13 18.85 -7.22 -6.59
N VAL A 14 19.59 -8.17 -7.18
CA VAL A 14 19.24 -9.60 -7.18
C VAL A 14 19.24 -10.16 -5.76
N ASP A 15 20.20 -9.79 -4.91
CA ASP A 15 20.28 -10.22 -3.51
C ASP A 15 19.12 -9.70 -2.69
N ILE A 16 18.76 -8.42 -2.87
CA ILE A 16 17.59 -7.82 -2.21
C ILE A 16 16.29 -8.51 -2.64
N ILE A 17 16.11 -8.77 -3.95
CA ILE A 17 14.92 -9.46 -4.46
C ILE A 17 14.87 -10.91 -3.94
N SER A 18 16.01 -11.59 -3.89
CA SER A 18 16.09 -12.96 -3.35
C SER A 18 15.70 -13.01 -1.87
N TYR A 19 16.16 -12.05 -1.09
CA TYR A 19 15.72 -11.90 0.31
C TYR A 19 14.20 -11.64 0.40
N ALA A 20 13.67 -10.73 -0.40
CA ALA A 20 12.24 -10.45 -0.43
C ALA A 20 11.40 -11.70 -0.74
N GLN A 21 11.80 -12.50 -1.72
CA GLN A 21 11.12 -13.75 -2.08
C GLN A 21 11.10 -14.77 -0.95
N GLN A 22 12.12 -14.77 -0.08
CA GLN A 22 12.18 -15.67 1.08
C GLN A 22 11.25 -15.23 2.21
N VAL A 23 11.13 -13.91 2.46
CA VAL A 23 10.41 -13.38 3.63
C VAL A 23 8.97 -12.98 3.36
N MET A 24 8.65 -12.53 2.14
CA MET A 24 7.32 -12.03 1.82
C MET A 24 6.33 -13.15 1.44
N SER A 25 6.81 -14.33 1.00
CA SER A 25 5.95 -15.44 0.51
C SER A 25 4.93 -15.01 -0.56
N LYS A 26 5.26 -13.99 -1.36
CA LYS A 26 4.40 -13.36 -2.35
C LYS A 26 5.00 -13.48 -3.75
N ARG A 27 4.13 -13.50 -4.76
CA ARG A 27 4.60 -13.43 -6.15
C ARG A 27 4.89 -11.99 -6.52
N LEU A 28 6.09 -11.76 -7.03
CA LEU A 28 6.53 -10.46 -7.54
C LEU A 28 6.56 -10.48 -9.06
N SER A 29 6.08 -9.40 -9.68
CA SER A 29 6.23 -9.20 -11.12
C SER A 29 7.71 -9.20 -11.50
N PRO A 30 8.13 -9.85 -12.60
CA PRO A 30 9.51 -9.81 -13.07
C PRO A 30 10.05 -8.40 -13.36
N SER A 31 9.18 -7.43 -13.55
CA SER A 31 9.55 -6.01 -13.72
C SER A 31 10.36 -5.46 -12.54
N ILE A 32 10.28 -6.08 -11.35
CA ILE A 32 11.03 -5.68 -10.15
C ILE A 32 12.54 -5.67 -10.40
N TYR A 33 13.07 -6.63 -11.18
CA TYR A 33 14.49 -6.71 -11.46
C TYR A 33 15.00 -5.46 -12.19
N ILE A 34 14.20 -4.89 -13.08
CA ILE A 34 14.56 -3.67 -13.81
C ILE A 34 14.32 -2.45 -12.95
N SER A 35 13.13 -2.32 -12.38
CA SER A 35 12.72 -1.11 -11.65
C SER A 35 13.53 -0.90 -10.38
N LEU A 36 13.85 -1.95 -9.64
CA LEU A 36 14.67 -1.85 -8.42
C LEU A 36 16.13 -1.56 -8.75
N THR A 37 16.68 -2.22 -9.79
CA THR A 37 18.07 -1.96 -10.20
C THR A 37 18.25 -0.52 -10.65
N ASP A 38 17.32 0.01 -11.43
CA ASP A 38 17.36 1.41 -11.88
C ASP A 38 17.24 2.37 -10.69
N HIS A 39 16.33 2.08 -9.74
CA HIS A 39 16.18 2.86 -8.52
C HIS A 39 17.46 2.87 -7.67
N ILE A 40 18.08 1.71 -7.42
CA ILE A 40 19.31 1.61 -6.63
C ILE A 40 20.45 2.38 -7.31
N ASN A 41 20.61 2.25 -8.62
CA ASN A 41 21.62 2.98 -9.37
C ASN A 41 21.41 4.50 -9.22
N PHE A 42 20.20 4.99 -9.42
CA PHE A 42 19.85 6.40 -9.27
C PHE A 42 20.02 6.89 -7.83
N LEU A 43 19.62 6.08 -6.85
CA LEU A 43 19.76 6.38 -5.43
C LEU A 43 21.24 6.56 -5.04
N LEU A 44 22.12 5.66 -5.47
CA LEU A 44 23.55 5.73 -5.18
C LEU A 44 24.20 6.93 -5.89
N GLU A 45 23.82 7.21 -7.12
CA GLU A 45 24.31 8.38 -7.85
C GLU A 45 23.94 9.69 -7.12
N ARG A 46 22.69 9.88 -6.70
CA ARG A 46 22.24 11.10 -6.01
C ARG A 46 22.81 11.20 -4.59
N SER A 47 23.00 10.06 -3.90
CA SER A 47 23.57 10.06 -2.55
C SER A 47 25.01 10.58 -2.53
N THR A 48 25.82 10.28 -3.56
CA THR A 48 27.18 10.83 -3.70
C THR A 48 27.19 12.36 -3.90
N LYS A 49 26.07 12.92 -4.41
CA LYS A 49 25.88 14.36 -4.59
C LYS A 49 25.25 15.03 -3.36
N GLY A 50 24.89 14.28 -2.32
CA GLY A 50 24.20 14.78 -1.13
C GLY A 50 22.71 15.10 -1.38
N GLU A 51 22.12 14.60 -2.47
CA GLU A 51 20.74 14.84 -2.88
C GLU A 51 19.84 13.74 -2.33
N LEU A 52 19.53 13.76 -1.03
CA LEU A 52 18.61 12.83 -0.39
C LEU A 52 17.27 13.51 -0.15
N PHE A 53 16.17 12.78 -0.37
CA PHE A 53 14.82 13.31 -0.25
C PHE A 53 14.03 12.57 0.85
N GLU A 54 13.18 13.33 1.54
CA GLU A 54 12.19 12.74 2.45
C GLU A 54 11.08 12.06 1.63
N ASN A 55 10.62 10.90 2.09
CA ASN A 55 9.48 10.24 1.48
C ASN A 55 8.19 10.72 2.16
N PRO A 56 7.31 11.44 1.45
CA PRO A 56 6.09 12.02 2.04
C PRO A 56 5.08 10.97 2.51
N LEU A 57 5.27 9.70 2.13
CA LEU A 57 4.44 8.56 2.52
C LEU A 57 5.18 7.59 3.46
N PHE A 58 6.28 8.03 4.09
CA PHE A 58 7.11 7.18 4.95
C PHE A 58 6.29 6.43 6.01
N ASN A 59 5.46 7.15 6.77
CA ASN A 59 4.66 6.56 7.84
C ASN A 59 3.60 5.59 7.31
N GLU A 60 2.93 5.96 6.21
CA GLU A 60 1.92 5.12 5.55
C GLU A 60 2.53 3.84 5.00
N ILE A 61 3.68 3.93 4.35
CA ILE A 61 4.37 2.76 3.81
C ILE A 61 4.79 1.83 4.93
N LYS A 62 5.38 2.36 5.98
CA LYS A 62 5.79 1.59 7.16
C LYS A 62 4.61 0.90 7.85
N SER A 63 3.48 1.60 7.99
CA SER A 63 2.28 1.07 8.65
C SER A 63 1.51 0.10 7.75
N PHE A 64 1.30 0.46 6.47
CA PHE A 64 0.43 -0.33 5.60
C PHE A 64 1.16 -1.51 4.93
N TYR A 65 2.47 -1.41 4.70
CA TYR A 65 3.28 -2.40 3.99
C TYR A 65 4.49 -2.87 4.83
N PRO A 66 4.25 -3.40 6.07
CA PRO A 66 5.35 -3.69 6.99
C PRO A 66 6.33 -4.76 6.47
N SER A 67 5.86 -5.74 5.69
CA SER A 67 6.72 -6.76 5.10
C SER A 67 7.65 -6.19 4.03
N GLU A 68 7.11 -5.33 3.18
CA GLU A 68 7.85 -4.65 2.12
C GLU A 68 8.82 -3.63 2.71
N TYR A 69 8.41 -2.94 3.79
CA TYR A 69 9.28 -2.01 4.51
C TYR A 69 10.46 -2.72 5.17
N LEU A 70 10.26 -3.91 5.78
CA LEU A 70 11.37 -4.75 6.29
C LEU A 70 12.36 -5.13 5.20
N VAL A 71 11.89 -5.42 3.98
CA VAL A 71 12.78 -5.64 2.84
C VAL A 71 13.56 -4.37 2.50
N GLY A 72 12.92 -3.21 2.56
CA GLY A 72 13.57 -1.92 2.38
C GLY A 72 14.67 -1.66 3.42
N GLU A 73 14.41 -1.92 4.71
CA GLU A 73 15.43 -1.82 5.76
C GLU A 73 16.61 -2.75 5.49
N LYS A 74 16.34 -4.01 5.11
CA LYS A 74 17.40 -4.96 4.75
C LYS A 74 18.20 -4.50 3.52
N ALA A 75 17.54 -3.88 2.56
CA ALA A 75 18.22 -3.31 1.39
C ALA A 75 19.20 -2.21 1.79
N LEU A 76 18.85 -1.34 2.76
CA LEU A 76 19.78 -0.32 3.26
C LEU A 76 21.03 -0.93 3.89
N GLU A 77 20.88 -2.01 4.68
CA GLU A 77 22.02 -2.74 5.26
C GLU A 77 22.95 -3.32 4.17
N LEU A 78 22.37 -3.93 3.13
CA LEU A 78 23.12 -4.50 2.02
C LEU A 78 23.85 -3.41 1.22
N ILE A 79 23.18 -2.28 0.96
CA ILE A 79 23.78 -1.12 0.28
C ILE A 79 24.94 -0.56 1.10
N GLU A 80 24.78 -0.39 2.41
CA GLU A 80 25.84 0.11 3.29
C GLU A 80 27.05 -0.84 3.29
N SER A 81 26.79 -2.16 3.33
CA SER A 81 27.86 -3.18 3.28
C SER A 81 28.63 -3.18 1.98
N GLU A 82 27.95 -3.07 0.83
CA GLU A 82 28.56 -3.22 -0.50
C GLU A 82 29.13 -1.92 -1.06
N ALA A 83 28.43 -0.78 -0.81
CA ALA A 83 28.81 0.52 -1.35
C ALA A 83 29.45 1.44 -0.30
N GLY A 84 29.42 1.10 0.99
CA GLY A 84 29.95 1.95 2.08
C GLY A 84 29.12 3.22 2.30
N ILE A 85 27.90 3.29 1.78
CA ILE A 85 27.05 4.47 1.82
C ILE A 85 25.90 4.22 2.79
N LYS A 86 25.83 5.02 3.86
CA LYS A 86 24.71 5.01 4.79
C LYS A 86 23.57 5.88 4.28
N LEU A 87 22.41 5.30 4.12
CA LEU A 87 21.20 5.95 3.61
C LEU A 87 20.17 6.22 4.71
N PRO A 88 19.32 7.26 4.57
CA PRO A 88 18.23 7.52 5.51
C PRO A 88 17.12 6.47 5.37
N GLN A 89 16.30 6.33 6.42
CA GLN A 89 15.18 5.37 6.48
C GLN A 89 14.10 5.66 5.43
N ASP A 90 14.00 6.88 4.95
CA ASP A 90 13.10 7.26 3.84
C ASP A 90 13.36 6.43 2.58
N GLU A 91 14.60 6.05 2.34
CA GLU A 91 14.96 5.21 1.20
C GLU A 91 14.50 3.76 1.38
N ALA A 92 14.40 3.26 2.62
CA ALA A 92 13.75 1.98 2.88
C ALA A 92 12.28 1.99 2.43
N ALA A 93 11.55 3.07 2.71
CA ALA A 93 10.19 3.24 2.25
C ALA A 93 10.10 3.37 0.72
N SER A 94 11.03 4.07 0.10
CA SER A 94 11.10 4.19 -1.37
C SER A 94 11.37 2.84 -2.04
N ILE A 95 12.29 2.04 -1.51
CA ILE A 95 12.55 0.67 -1.95
C ILE A 95 11.33 -0.23 -1.73
N ALA A 96 10.67 -0.13 -0.58
CA ALA A 96 9.46 -0.89 -0.28
C ALA A 96 8.36 -0.68 -1.32
N LEU A 97 8.16 0.55 -1.82
CA LEU A 97 7.19 0.84 -2.87
C LEU A 97 7.44 0.05 -4.17
N HIS A 98 8.70 -0.23 -4.54
CA HIS A 98 8.99 -1.08 -5.69
C HIS A 98 8.48 -2.51 -5.50
N PHE A 99 8.54 -3.03 -4.27
CA PHE A 99 7.96 -4.34 -3.95
C PHE A 99 6.44 -4.32 -3.95
N VAL A 100 5.80 -3.26 -3.43
CA VAL A 100 4.35 -3.07 -3.51
C VAL A 100 3.90 -3.04 -4.98
N ILE A 101 4.58 -2.29 -5.84
CA ILE A 101 4.31 -2.23 -7.28
C ILE A 101 4.38 -3.62 -7.91
N ALA A 102 5.42 -4.38 -7.59
CA ALA A 102 5.62 -5.71 -8.15
C ALA A 102 4.62 -6.74 -7.63
N GLU A 103 4.16 -6.62 -6.39
CA GLU A 103 3.16 -7.49 -5.77
C GLU A 103 1.76 -7.26 -6.36
N TYR A 104 1.34 -5.99 -6.41
CA TYR A 104 -0.02 -5.64 -6.87
C TYR A 104 -0.09 -5.40 -8.38
N ASN A 105 1.04 -5.48 -9.09
CA ASN A 105 1.15 -5.22 -10.53
C ASN A 105 0.55 -3.85 -10.93
N MET A 106 0.82 -2.84 -10.12
CA MET A 106 0.34 -1.47 -10.31
C MET A 106 1.47 -0.57 -10.83
N GLY A 107 1.13 0.58 -11.40
CA GLY A 107 2.10 1.62 -11.71
C GLY A 107 2.56 2.39 -10.46
N MET A 108 3.70 3.08 -10.53
CA MET A 108 4.19 3.92 -9.42
C MET A 108 3.15 4.97 -9.00
N SER A 109 2.56 5.67 -9.96
CA SER A 109 1.54 6.69 -9.69
C SER A 109 0.32 6.10 -8.97
N ASP A 110 -0.17 4.95 -9.44
CA ASP A 110 -1.34 4.29 -8.85
C ASP A 110 -1.04 3.75 -7.46
N THR A 111 0.17 3.25 -7.21
CA THR A 111 0.61 2.79 -5.88
C THR A 111 0.68 3.95 -4.89
N VAL A 112 1.21 5.10 -5.28
CA VAL A 112 1.22 6.33 -4.46
C VAL A 112 -0.20 6.81 -4.19
N ASN A 113 -1.05 6.82 -5.21
CA ASN A 113 -2.46 7.19 -5.09
C ASN A 113 -3.23 6.23 -4.18
N ALA A 114 -3.01 4.91 -4.33
CA ALA A 114 -3.60 3.89 -3.48
C ALA A 114 -3.22 4.07 -2.01
N THR A 115 -1.93 4.28 -1.73
CA THR A 115 -1.43 4.52 -0.37
C THR A 115 -2.06 5.77 0.25
N THR A 116 -2.14 6.86 -0.52
CA THR A 116 -2.80 8.10 -0.10
C THR A 116 -4.29 7.88 0.13
N MET A 117 -4.97 7.16 -0.76
CA MET A 117 -6.40 6.84 -0.64
C MET A 117 -6.69 6.02 0.62
N ILE A 118 -5.86 5.02 0.95
CA ILE A 118 -6.02 4.20 2.16
C ILE A 118 -5.97 5.11 3.40
N ARG A 119 -4.99 6.02 3.51
CA ARG A 119 -4.88 6.98 4.61
C ARG A 119 -6.14 7.84 4.74
N GLU A 120 -6.64 8.38 3.64
CA GLU A 120 -7.83 9.22 3.64
C GLU A 120 -9.09 8.44 4.03
N CYS A 121 -9.24 7.19 3.56
CA CYS A 121 -10.34 6.31 3.98
C CYS A 121 -10.32 6.05 5.49
N ILE A 122 -9.15 5.81 6.08
CA ILE A 122 -8.98 5.67 7.53
C ILE A 122 -9.42 6.95 8.24
N SER A 123 -8.95 8.10 7.77
CA SER A 123 -9.30 9.41 8.35
C SER A 123 -10.81 9.68 8.31
N ILE A 124 -11.49 9.32 7.21
CA ILE A 124 -12.95 9.42 7.09
C ILE A 124 -13.63 8.54 8.14
N VAL A 125 -13.21 7.28 8.25
CA VAL A 125 -13.79 6.32 9.20
C VAL A 125 -13.59 6.79 10.64
N GLU A 126 -12.39 7.21 11.04
CA GLU A 126 -12.09 7.73 12.36
C GLU A 126 -12.94 8.96 12.71
N LYS A 127 -13.04 9.88 11.77
CA LYS A 127 -13.84 11.11 11.94
C LYS A 127 -15.33 10.81 12.14
N GLU A 128 -15.89 9.92 11.31
CA GLU A 128 -17.32 9.60 11.35
C GLU A 128 -17.70 8.75 12.57
N LEU A 129 -16.78 7.90 13.03
CA LEU A 129 -16.98 7.12 14.24
C LEU A 129 -16.64 7.90 15.53
N GLY A 130 -15.90 9.00 15.42
CA GLY A 130 -15.43 9.79 16.57
C GLY A 130 -14.39 9.04 17.42
N ILE A 131 -13.62 8.12 16.84
CA ILE A 131 -12.63 7.28 17.54
C ILE A 131 -11.29 7.30 16.81
N LYS A 132 -10.22 6.89 17.51
CA LYS A 132 -8.97 6.46 16.88
C LYS A 132 -8.99 4.95 16.75
N LEU A 133 -8.57 4.46 15.58
CA LEU A 133 -8.51 3.03 15.31
C LEU A 133 -7.28 2.41 15.99
N ASP A 134 -7.44 1.18 16.49
CA ASP A 134 -6.34 0.41 17.05
C ASP A 134 -5.49 -0.20 15.93
N GLU A 135 -4.40 0.45 15.58
CA GLU A 135 -3.50 0.04 14.49
C GLU A 135 -2.82 -1.31 14.72
N LEU A 136 -2.74 -1.78 15.99
CA LEU A 136 -2.19 -3.09 16.33
C LEU A 136 -3.24 -4.20 16.29
N GLY A 137 -4.51 -3.83 16.16
CA GLY A 137 -5.64 -4.75 16.20
C GLY A 137 -5.79 -5.59 14.92
N LEU A 138 -6.22 -6.85 15.09
CA LEU A 138 -6.48 -7.76 13.97
C LEU A 138 -7.52 -7.19 12.99
N HIS A 139 -8.54 -6.50 13.48
CA HIS A 139 -9.58 -5.91 12.63
C HIS A 139 -9.06 -4.75 11.81
N TYR A 140 -8.13 -3.95 12.34
CA TYR A 140 -7.43 -2.91 11.59
C TYR A 140 -6.60 -3.51 10.46
N SER A 141 -5.78 -4.52 10.76
CA SER A 141 -4.96 -5.19 9.73
C SER A 141 -5.82 -5.77 8.59
N ARG A 142 -6.98 -6.36 8.91
CA ARG A 142 -7.93 -6.85 7.91
C ARG A 142 -8.57 -5.74 7.09
N PHE A 143 -8.90 -4.62 7.73
CA PHE A 143 -9.45 -3.46 7.03
C PHE A 143 -8.42 -2.85 6.07
N ILE A 144 -7.16 -2.66 6.50
CA ILE A 144 -6.07 -2.22 5.61
C ILE A 144 -5.89 -3.17 4.44
N THR A 145 -5.90 -4.49 4.68
CA THR A 145 -5.81 -5.48 3.62
C THR A 145 -6.96 -5.35 2.61
N HIS A 146 -8.18 -5.15 3.10
CA HIS A 146 -9.33 -4.90 2.23
C HIS A 146 -9.17 -3.62 1.40
N LEU A 147 -8.75 -2.52 2.02
CA LEU A 147 -8.51 -1.25 1.33
C LEU A 147 -7.42 -1.36 0.25
N LYS A 148 -6.37 -2.16 0.47
CA LYS A 148 -5.35 -2.44 -0.55
C LYS A 148 -5.94 -3.13 -1.78
N PHE A 149 -6.72 -4.19 -1.58
CA PHE A 149 -7.37 -4.90 -2.68
C PHE A 149 -8.45 -4.05 -3.37
N PHE A 150 -9.18 -3.24 -2.61
CA PHE A 150 -10.12 -2.27 -3.17
C PHE A 150 -9.40 -1.27 -4.07
N ALA A 151 -8.29 -0.69 -3.61
CA ALA A 151 -7.47 0.22 -4.40
C ALA A 151 -6.93 -0.44 -5.67
N GLN A 152 -6.41 -1.67 -5.55
CA GLN A 152 -5.92 -2.44 -6.70
C GLN A 152 -7.01 -2.63 -7.75
N ARG A 153 -8.20 -3.11 -7.35
CA ARG A 153 -9.33 -3.28 -8.29
C ARG A 153 -9.77 -1.97 -8.91
N MET A 154 -9.82 -0.90 -8.11
CA MET A 154 -10.22 0.41 -8.58
C MET A 154 -9.29 0.94 -9.68
N PHE A 155 -7.99 0.92 -9.45
CA PHE A 155 -7.01 1.41 -10.44
C PHE A 155 -6.83 0.46 -11.63
N ALA A 156 -7.17 -0.85 -11.47
CA ALA A 156 -7.24 -1.81 -12.57
C ALA A 156 -8.55 -1.71 -13.38
N GLY A 157 -9.56 -0.99 -12.90
CA GLY A 157 -10.90 -0.95 -13.52
C GLY A 157 -11.70 -2.24 -13.31
N GLU A 158 -11.41 -3.01 -12.26
CA GLU A 158 -11.97 -4.33 -11.96
C GLU A 158 -12.79 -4.32 -10.66
N LEU A 159 -13.53 -3.22 -10.40
CA LEU A 159 -14.38 -3.10 -9.22
C LEU A 159 -15.47 -4.18 -9.20
N LEU A 160 -15.79 -4.68 -8.00
CA LEU A 160 -16.82 -5.69 -7.80
C LEU A 160 -18.21 -5.09 -8.03
N ASP A 161 -18.98 -5.72 -8.90
CA ASP A 161 -20.37 -5.36 -9.19
C ASP A 161 -21.21 -6.62 -9.31
N ASN A 162 -21.52 -7.23 -8.18
CA ASN A 162 -22.36 -8.42 -8.10
C ASN A 162 -23.83 -8.02 -8.09
N GLN A 163 -24.67 -8.84 -8.71
CA GLN A 163 -26.10 -8.58 -8.86
C GLN A 163 -26.96 -9.22 -7.75
N ASP A 164 -26.38 -9.78 -6.70
CA ASP A 164 -27.13 -10.29 -5.54
C ASP A 164 -27.68 -9.14 -4.69
N GLN A 165 -28.71 -8.49 -5.21
CA GLN A 165 -29.34 -7.33 -4.57
C GLN A 165 -29.93 -7.68 -3.21
N GLU A 166 -30.46 -8.89 -3.00
CA GLU A 166 -31.06 -9.31 -1.73
C GLU A 166 -30.01 -9.33 -0.62
N PHE A 167 -28.84 -9.91 -0.89
CA PHE A 167 -27.72 -9.91 0.04
C PHE A 167 -27.23 -8.50 0.34
N LEU A 168 -27.04 -7.66 -0.69
CA LEU A 168 -26.57 -6.28 -0.51
C LEU A 168 -27.55 -5.46 0.33
N ASP A 169 -28.86 -5.57 0.05
CA ASP A 169 -29.91 -4.86 0.81
C ASP A 169 -30.00 -5.35 2.25
N MET A 170 -29.81 -6.63 2.51
CA MET A 170 -29.75 -7.18 3.86
C MET A 170 -28.65 -6.52 4.69
N ILE A 171 -27.45 -6.36 4.12
CA ILE A 171 -26.30 -5.74 4.82
C ILE A 171 -26.54 -4.24 5.03
N VAL A 172 -27.04 -3.52 4.03
CA VAL A 172 -27.38 -2.09 4.15
C VAL A 172 -28.39 -1.87 5.28
N ASN A 173 -29.45 -2.69 5.33
CA ASN A 173 -30.47 -2.60 6.39
C ASN A 173 -29.92 -2.96 7.78
N LYS A 174 -28.96 -3.87 7.85
CA LYS A 174 -28.35 -4.31 9.12
C LYS A 174 -27.32 -3.32 9.66
N TYR A 175 -26.58 -2.64 8.79
CA TYR A 175 -25.49 -1.75 9.13
C TYR A 175 -25.62 -0.37 8.44
N PRO A 176 -26.73 0.35 8.63
CA PRO A 176 -27.00 1.58 7.90
C PRO A 176 -25.97 2.68 8.18
N LYS A 177 -25.50 2.81 9.43
CA LYS A 177 -24.48 3.81 9.79
C LYS A 177 -23.15 3.56 9.11
N GLU A 178 -22.73 2.31 9.08
CA GLU A 178 -21.48 1.92 8.46
C GLU A 178 -21.57 2.04 6.93
N TYR A 179 -22.73 1.78 6.35
CA TYR A 179 -22.99 2.02 4.94
C TYR A 179 -22.95 3.52 4.60
N ASP A 180 -23.51 4.39 5.43
CA ASP A 180 -23.41 5.84 5.23
C ASP A 180 -21.94 6.34 5.25
N ILE A 181 -21.09 5.71 6.07
CA ILE A 181 -19.64 6.00 6.05
C ILE A 181 -19.02 5.54 4.74
N SER A 182 -19.40 4.36 4.23
CA SER A 182 -18.91 3.87 2.93
C SER A 182 -19.35 4.76 1.76
N GLU A 183 -20.53 5.37 1.85
CA GLU A 183 -20.98 6.37 0.86
C GLU A 183 -20.08 7.62 0.88
N LYS A 184 -19.65 8.09 2.06
CA LYS A 184 -18.71 9.22 2.16
C LYS A 184 -17.35 8.87 1.56
N ILE A 185 -16.86 7.64 1.76
CA ILE A 185 -15.66 7.14 1.08
C ILE A 185 -15.86 7.15 -0.43
N SER A 186 -17.02 6.68 -0.92
CA SER A 186 -17.34 6.66 -2.35
C SER A 186 -17.34 8.08 -2.93
N GLN A 187 -17.95 9.05 -2.27
CA GLN A 187 -17.96 10.47 -2.67
C GLN A 187 -16.54 11.06 -2.73
N PHE A 188 -15.71 10.74 -1.74
CA PHE A 188 -14.30 11.15 -1.73
C PHE A 188 -13.55 10.56 -2.92
N VAL A 189 -13.69 9.26 -3.18
CA VAL A 189 -13.02 8.55 -4.29
C VAL A 189 -13.46 9.13 -5.63
N GLN A 190 -14.76 9.35 -5.82
CA GLN A 190 -15.28 9.95 -7.04
C GLN A 190 -14.73 11.36 -7.25
N SER A 191 -14.76 12.19 -6.20
CA SER A 191 -14.29 13.59 -6.28
C SER A 191 -12.80 13.68 -6.59
N LYS A 192 -11.96 12.78 -6.04
CA LYS A 192 -10.52 12.89 -6.14
C LYS A 192 -9.93 12.09 -7.31
N TYR A 193 -10.50 10.93 -7.61
CA TYR A 193 -9.95 9.98 -8.57
C TYR A 193 -10.88 9.72 -9.77
N GLY A 194 -12.14 10.17 -9.72
CA GLY A 194 -13.10 10.05 -10.82
C GLY A 194 -13.75 8.66 -10.98
N TYR A 195 -13.61 7.77 -9.95
CA TYR A 195 -14.20 6.44 -9.98
C TYR A 195 -15.55 6.40 -9.27
N ASP A 196 -16.55 5.82 -9.91
CA ASP A 196 -17.82 5.46 -9.29
C ASP A 196 -17.69 4.11 -8.59
N ILE A 197 -18.03 4.07 -7.30
CA ILE A 197 -17.89 2.87 -6.50
C ILE A 197 -19.21 2.07 -6.48
N PRO A 198 -19.24 0.85 -7.01
CA PRO A 198 -20.42 0.00 -7.01
C PRO A 198 -20.94 -0.30 -5.60
N LYS A 199 -22.23 -0.62 -5.51
CA LYS A 199 -22.90 -0.94 -4.22
C LYS A 199 -22.22 -2.08 -3.48
N GLU A 200 -21.75 -3.09 -4.19
CA GLU A 200 -21.06 -4.23 -3.60
C GLU A 200 -19.80 -3.82 -2.84
N GLU A 201 -18.92 -3.00 -3.43
CA GLU A 201 -17.72 -2.49 -2.76
C GLU A 201 -18.07 -1.67 -1.51
N LYS A 202 -19.12 -0.85 -1.59
CA LYS A 202 -19.61 -0.07 -0.43
C LYS A 202 -20.13 -0.97 0.69
N VAL A 203 -20.81 -2.03 0.35
CA VAL A 203 -21.29 -3.04 1.31
C VAL A 203 -20.12 -3.75 1.98
N TYR A 204 -19.09 -4.16 1.24
CA TYR A 204 -17.89 -4.75 1.85
C TYR A 204 -17.18 -3.77 2.77
N LEU A 205 -17.02 -2.50 2.36
CA LEU A 205 -16.47 -1.46 3.22
C LEU A 205 -17.28 -1.33 4.52
N ALA A 206 -18.61 -1.29 4.44
CA ALA A 206 -19.49 -1.19 5.61
C ALA A 206 -19.29 -2.36 6.58
N VAL A 207 -19.13 -3.59 6.08
CA VAL A 207 -18.86 -4.77 6.93
C VAL A 207 -17.54 -4.64 7.66
N TYR A 208 -16.47 -4.16 7.00
CA TYR A 208 -15.18 -3.95 7.64
C TYR A 208 -15.22 -2.79 8.64
N ILE A 209 -15.90 -1.69 8.31
CA ILE A 209 -16.13 -0.55 9.21
C ILE A 209 -16.88 -1.01 10.47
N LYS A 210 -17.86 -1.91 10.34
CA LYS A 210 -18.52 -2.50 11.49
C LYS A 210 -17.59 -3.29 12.39
N ARG A 211 -16.71 -4.07 11.81
CA ARG A 211 -15.80 -4.96 12.56
C ARG A 211 -14.67 -4.23 13.26
N ILE A 212 -14.27 -3.06 12.76
CA ILE A 212 -13.16 -2.27 13.32
C ILE A 212 -13.59 -1.43 14.53
N GLN A 213 -14.90 -1.27 14.76
CA GLN A 213 -15.40 -0.58 15.93
C GLN A 213 -15.07 -1.38 17.20
N PRO A 214 -14.66 -0.72 18.30
CA PRO A 214 -14.49 -1.40 19.58
C PRO A 214 -15.80 -2.05 19.99
N HIS A 215 -15.74 -3.29 20.47
CA HIS A 215 -16.89 -3.92 21.10
C HIS A 215 -17.17 -3.17 22.40
N ILE A 216 -18.24 -2.39 22.42
CA ILE A 216 -18.80 -1.88 23.68
C ILE A 216 -19.51 -3.10 24.28
N GLU A 217 -18.85 -3.79 25.23
CA GLU A 217 -19.56 -4.70 26.12
C GLU A 217 -20.52 -3.86 26.96
N ILE A 218 -21.82 -4.06 26.71
CA ILE A 218 -22.92 -3.48 27.50
C ILE A 218 -23.15 -4.40 28.69
#